data_6c80b740d3dccfee858c5567d281ddf1
#
_entry.id   6c80b740d3dccfee858c5567d281ddf1
#
_cell.length_a   1.000
_cell.length_b   1.000
_cell.length_c   1.000
_cell.angle_alpha   90.00
_cell.angle_beta   90.00
_cell.angle_gamma   90.00
#
_symmetry.space_group_name_H-M   'P 1'
#
loop_
_entity.id
_entity.type
_entity.pdbx_description
1 polymer ?
#
loop_
_entity_poly.entity_id
_entity_poly.type
_entity_poly.pdbx_seq_one_letter_code
_entity_poly.pdbx_strand_id
1 'polypeptide(L)' 'MSLQDLLGRSATLPIVRFGPPGAFLALEPDAPDGDVVLLLGSEIPEGAREGDAVRVFIHRDPAMCNQLYART' A
#
# COMPACT_ATOMS: atom_id res chain seq x y z
N MET A 1 1.38 -10.48 -12.19
CA MET A 1 1.88 -9.13 -11.83
C MET A 1 2.11 -9.08 -10.33
N SER A 2 3.20 -8.48 -9.89
CA SER A 2 3.52 -8.35 -8.48
C SER A 2 3.65 -6.87 -8.10
N LEU A 3 3.62 -6.60 -6.79
CA LEU A 3 3.80 -5.23 -6.32
C LEU A 3 5.15 -4.66 -6.72
N GLN A 4 6.16 -5.48 -6.85
CA GLN A 4 7.49 -5.02 -7.26
C GLN A 4 7.47 -4.44 -8.67
N ASP A 5 6.56 -4.88 -9.52
CA ASP A 5 6.42 -4.33 -10.87
C ASP A 5 5.88 -2.90 -10.86
N LEU A 6 5.29 -2.50 -9.74
CA LEU A 6 4.76 -1.15 -9.57
C LEU A 6 5.75 -0.20 -8.90
N LEU A 7 6.90 -0.70 -8.49
CA LEU A 7 7.92 0.10 -7.81
C LEU A 7 8.33 1.29 -8.70
N GLY A 8 8.26 2.49 -8.14
CA GLY A 8 8.56 3.71 -8.88
C GLY A 8 7.41 4.19 -9.76
N ARG A 9 6.22 3.63 -9.58
CA ARG A 9 5.03 4.00 -10.37
C ARG A 9 3.85 4.30 -9.48
N SER A 10 2.90 5.05 -10.01
CA SER A 10 1.62 5.26 -9.37
C SER A 10 0.67 4.12 -9.73
N ALA A 11 -0.16 3.71 -8.78
CA ALA A 11 -1.15 2.67 -9.01
C ALA A 11 -2.33 2.89 -8.08
N THR A 12 -3.49 2.38 -8.49
CA THR A 12 -4.68 2.40 -7.65
C THR A 12 -4.84 1.01 -7.04
N LEU A 13 -4.76 0.93 -5.72
CA LEU A 13 -4.80 -0.34 -5.01
C LEU A 13 -5.86 -0.31 -3.93
N PRO A 14 -6.54 -1.45 -3.69
CA PRO A 14 -7.51 -1.52 -2.60
C PRO A 14 -6.82 -1.62 -1.25
N ILE A 15 -7.45 -1.03 -0.25
CA ILE A 15 -7.02 -1.18 1.14
C ILE A 15 -7.51 -2.54 1.61
N VAL A 16 -6.59 -3.41 2.02
CA VAL A 16 -6.97 -4.74 2.48
C VAL A 16 -7.20 -4.78 3.98
N ARG A 17 -6.55 -3.88 4.72
CA ARG A 17 -6.79 -3.77 6.17
C ARG A 17 -6.17 -2.49 6.70
N PHE A 18 -6.62 -2.09 7.88
CA PHE A 18 -6.01 -1.02 8.65
C PHE A 18 -5.22 -1.61 9.82
N GLY A 19 -4.15 -0.93 10.19
CA GLY A 19 -3.36 -1.32 11.34
C GLY A 19 -2.19 -0.37 11.49
N PRO A 20 -1.60 -0.29 12.71
CA PRO A 20 -0.44 0.56 12.88
C PRO A 20 0.69 0.16 11.94
N PRO A 21 1.36 1.12 11.32
CA PRO A 21 1.21 2.56 11.46
C PRO A 21 0.27 3.23 10.45
N GLY A 22 -0.60 2.49 9.77
CA GLY A 22 -1.51 3.08 8.82
C GLY A 22 -2.43 2.06 8.18
N ALA A 23 -2.34 1.89 6.87
CA ALA A 23 -3.16 0.95 6.11
C ALA A 23 -2.27 0.07 5.25
N PHE A 24 -2.79 -1.11 4.93
CA PHE A 24 -2.09 -2.05 4.05
C PHE A 24 -2.89 -2.18 2.76
N LEU A 25 -2.20 -2.00 1.63
CA LEU A 25 -2.78 -2.10 0.31
C LEU A 25 -2.13 -3.26 -0.43
N ALA A 26 -2.90 -3.89 -1.33
CA ALA A 26 -2.38 -5.00 -2.13
C ALA A 26 -3.03 -5.00 -3.49
N LEU A 27 -2.50 -5.80 -4.41
CA LEU A 27 -3.09 -5.95 -5.74
C LEU A 27 -4.45 -6.63 -5.68
N GLU A 28 -4.64 -7.51 -4.70
CA GLU A 28 -5.88 -8.27 -4.53
C GLU A 28 -6.31 -8.24 -3.07
N PRO A 29 -7.63 -8.25 -2.80
CA PRO A 29 -8.12 -8.20 -1.42
C PRO A 29 -7.68 -9.37 -0.56
N ASP A 30 -7.39 -10.51 -1.16
CA ASP A 30 -6.98 -11.74 -0.44
C ASP A 30 -5.49 -12.01 -0.56
N ALA A 31 -4.69 -11.00 -0.89
CA ALA A 31 -3.25 -11.16 -1.00
C ALA A 31 -2.64 -11.58 0.35
N PRO A 32 -1.59 -12.42 0.34
CA PRO A 32 -0.90 -12.77 1.58
C PRO A 32 -0.24 -11.57 2.24
N ASP A 33 -0.06 -11.65 3.55
CA ASP A 33 0.47 -10.53 4.34
C ASP A 33 1.83 -10.03 3.85
N GLY A 34 2.62 -10.89 3.23
CA GLY A 34 3.92 -10.49 2.71
C GLY A 34 3.87 -9.74 1.39
N ASP A 35 2.69 -9.64 0.79
CA ASP A 35 2.54 -9.03 -0.54
C ASP A 35 1.65 -7.79 -0.46
N VAL A 36 1.99 -6.90 0.47
CA VAL A 36 1.25 -5.65 0.70
C VAL A 36 2.21 -4.48 0.73
N VAL A 37 1.67 -3.29 0.46
CA VAL A 37 2.41 -2.03 0.64
C VAL A 37 1.81 -1.30 1.84
N LEU A 38 2.66 -0.59 2.56
CA LEU A 38 2.25 0.17 3.73
C LEU A 38 1.99 1.62 3.33
N LEU A 39 0.79 2.10 3.64
CA LEU A 39 0.42 3.49 3.49
C LEU A 39 0.35 4.09 4.90
N LEU A 40 1.22 5.06 5.17
CA LEU A 40 1.26 5.68 6.50
C LEU A 40 -0.03 6.42 6.80
N GLY A 41 -0.40 6.48 8.08
CA GLY A 41 -1.66 7.08 8.49
C GLY A 41 -1.85 8.51 8.00
N SER A 42 -0.79 9.30 7.94
CA SER A 42 -0.84 10.68 7.45
C SER A 42 -1.13 10.77 5.96
N GLU A 43 -0.96 9.69 5.22
CA GLU A 43 -1.19 9.64 3.78
C GLU A 43 -2.55 9.05 3.41
N ILE A 44 -3.27 8.51 4.37
CA ILE A 44 -4.57 7.90 4.12
C ILE A 44 -5.60 9.00 3.86
N PRO A 45 -6.33 8.95 2.74
CA PRO A 45 -7.38 9.93 2.49
C PRO A 45 -8.46 9.87 3.57
N GLU A 46 -9.00 11.05 3.91
CA GLU A 46 -10.09 11.13 4.88
C GLU A 46 -11.28 10.31 4.38
N GLY A 47 -11.83 9.48 5.27
CA GLY A 47 -12.99 8.66 4.94
C GLY A 47 -12.67 7.35 4.24
N ALA A 48 -11.41 7.05 4.00
CA ALA A 48 -11.03 5.79 3.36
C ALA A 48 -11.34 4.60 4.27
N ARG A 49 -11.78 3.50 3.66
CA ARG A 49 -12.17 2.27 4.37
C ARG A 49 -11.54 1.06 3.71
N GLU A 50 -11.59 -0.07 4.40
CA GLU A 50 -11.20 -1.34 3.80
C GLU A 50 -12.02 -1.59 2.54
N GLY A 51 -11.34 -2.01 1.49
CA GLY A 51 -11.96 -2.23 0.19
C GLY A 51 -11.96 -1.02 -0.72
N ASP A 52 -11.72 0.17 -0.19
CA ASP A 52 -11.61 1.37 -1.02
C ASP A 52 -10.32 1.34 -1.82
N ALA A 53 -10.39 1.78 -3.07
CA ALA A 53 -9.21 1.92 -3.91
C ALA A 53 -8.59 3.29 -3.68
N VAL A 54 -7.26 3.30 -3.52
CA VAL A 54 -6.52 4.54 -3.30
C VAL A 54 -5.40 4.61 -4.33
N ARG A 55 -5.27 5.75 -4.98
CA ARG A 55 -4.18 5.98 -5.91
C ARG A 55 -2.95 6.39 -5.14
N VAL A 56 -1.87 5.61 -5.28
CA VAL A 56 -0.65 5.81 -4.52
C VAL A 56 0.56 5.66 -5.42
N PHE A 57 1.67 6.21 -4.97
CA PHE A 57 2.97 6.00 -5.58
C PHE A 57 3.73 4.96 -4.75
N ILE A 58 4.24 3.93 -5.41
CA ILE A 58 4.91 2.82 -4.73
C ILE A 58 6.41 3.07 -4.71
N HIS A 59 7.00 3.00 -3.52
CA HIS A 59 8.44 3.19 -3.38
C HIS A 59 8.98 2.24 -2.31
N ARG A 60 10.29 2.08 -2.29
CA ARG A 60 10.97 1.25 -1.30
C ARG A 60 11.73 2.15 -0.33
N ASP A 61 11.58 1.85 0.96
CA ASP A 61 12.35 2.56 1.98
C ASP A 61 13.77 1.98 1.99
N PRO A 62 14.81 2.80 1.80
CA PRO A 62 16.19 2.32 1.84
C PRO A 62 16.62 1.76 3.18
N ALA A 63 15.95 2.16 4.27
CA ALA A 63 16.25 1.65 5.60
C ALA A 63 15.56 0.31 5.89
N MET A 64 14.54 -0.05 5.09
CA MET A 64 13.78 -1.29 5.28
C MET A 64 13.60 -1.97 3.93
N CYS A 65 14.65 -2.62 3.48
CA CYS A 65 14.78 -3.06 2.10
C CYS A 65 13.72 -4.07 1.64
N ASN A 66 13.02 -4.72 2.56
CA ASN A 66 11.99 -5.69 2.18
C ASN A 66 10.57 -5.14 2.25
N GLN A 67 10.41 -3.88 2.65
CA GLN A 67 9.09 -3.29 2.81
C GLN A 67 8.84 -2.26 1.72
N LEU A 68 7.73 -2.42 1.02
CA LEU A 68 7.27 -1.41 0.06
C LEU A 68 6.35 -0.43 0.78
N TYR A 69 6.51 0.83 0.45
CA TYR A 69 5.70 1.91 0.99
C TYR A 69 4.92 2.57 -0.12
N ALA A 70 3.77 3.10 0.24
CA ALA A 70 2.94 3.88 -0.66
C ALA A 70 2.79 5.30 -0.12
N ARG A 71 2.58 6.25 -1.03
CA ARG A 71 2.25 7.62 -0.63
C ARG A 71 1.29 8.22 -1.65
N THR A 72 0.51 9.15 -1.18
CA THR A 72 -0.47 9.84 -2.02
C THR A 72 0.08 11.13 -2.63
#